data_352c7dee6aa29c39bd417f9f5d09cb73
#
_entry.id   352c7dee6aa29c39bd417f9f5d09cb73
#
_cell.length_a   1.000
_cell.length_b   1.000
_cell.length_c   1.000
_cell.angle_alpha   90.00
_cell.angle_beta   90.00
_cell.angle_gamma   90.00
#
_symmetry.space_group_name_H-M   'P 1'
#
loop_
_entity.id
_entity.type
_entity.pdbx_description
1 polymer ?
#
loop_
_entity_poly.entity_id
_entity_poly.type
_entity_poly.pdbx_seq_one_letter_code
_entity_poly.pdbx_strand_id
1 'polypeptide(L)'
;KEEFSERDIYKKDLDSIEAKLTTRIQKTEASLLALVDRLPEPLHQKIQPLVEKLPKEDAGISVSIRLQTVVGLMNEIEKWDGSITLDSQSYSSKEGSSVLIDVIYIGLGQGYFANNDKANPVAGVIMPSGNGWIFDEQNSLADKIRKLVGVYKGQPAEYVNVPLKIH
;
A
#
# COMPACT_ATOMS: atom_id res chain seq x y z
N LYS A 1 20.87 12.24 50.66
CA LYS A 1 20.30 10.86 50.55
C LYS A 1 18.94 10.83 49.84
N GLU A 2 18.08 11.83 50.04
CA GLU A 2 16.74 11.91 49.39
C GLU A 2 16.83 12.17 47.90
N GLU A 3 17.70 13.05 47.46
CA GLU A 3 17.89 13.41 46.06
C GLU A 3 18.33 12.23 45.15
N PHE A 4 19.11 11.31 45.67
CA PHE A 4 19.50 10.07 44.99
C PHE A 4 18.34 9.09 44.87
N SER A 5 17.44 9.04 45.84
CA SER A 5 16.28 8.17 45.85
C SER A 5 15.22 8.63 44.81
N GLU A 6 14.97 9.93 44.66
CA GLU A 6 14.06 10.47 43.67
C GLU A 6 14.57 10.24 42.25
N ARG A 7 15.86 10.45 41.98
CA ARG A 7 16.46 10.16 40.67
C ARG A 7 16.35 8.69 40.28
N ASP A 8 16.51 7.78 41.21
CA ASP A 8 16.38 6.35 40.94
C ASP A 8 14.95 5.93 40.66
N ILE A 9 13.99 6.56 41.31
CA ILE A 9 12.53 6.36 41.00
C ILE A 9 12.20 6.89 39.60
N TYR A 10 12.57 8.12 39.26
CA TYR A 10 12.38 8.68 37.95
C TYR A 10 13.02 7.84 36.84
N LYS A 11 14.24 7.34 37.09
CA LYS A 11 14.91 6.48 36.10
C LYS A 11 14.18 5.16 35.90
N LYS A 12 13.69 4.50 36.93
CA LYS A 12 12.90 3.27 36.84
C LYS A 12 11.58 3.51 36.11
N ASP A 13 10.94 4.64 36.35
CA ASP A 13 9.68 4.99 35.65
C ASP A 13 9.94 5.26 34.15
N LEU A 14 11.01 5.97 33.82
CA LEU A 14 11.41 6.19 32.41
C LEU A 14 11.75 4.87 31.71
N ASP A 15 12.55 4.01 32.33
CA ASP A 15 12.91 2.69 31.78
C ASP A 15 11.65 1.82 31.55
N SER A 16 10.69 1.89 32.48
CA SER A 16 9.42 1.18 32.36
C SER A 16 8.55 1.72 31.21
N ILE A 17 8.51 3.04 31.02
CA ILE A 17 7.78 3.68 29.92
C ILE A 17 8.44 3.33 28.59
N GLU A 18 9.77 3.41 28.50
CA GLU A 18 10.53 3.06 27.31
C GLU A 18 10.32 1.60 26.90
N ALA A 19 10.37 0.67 27.86
CA ALA A 19 10.11 -0.75 27.62
C ALA A 19 8.69 -1.00 27.07
N LYS A 20 7.66 -0.34 27.65
CA LYS A 20 6.27 -0.44 27.17
C LYS A 20 6.12 0.14 25.75
N LEU A 21 6.76 1.27 25.48
CA LEU A 21 6.74 1.91 24.18
C LEU A 21 7.42 1.03 23.14
N THR A 22 8.59 0.49 23.44
CA THR A 22 9.32 -0.45 22.59
C THR A 22 8.45 -1.65 22.22
N THR A 23 7.79 -2.27 23.19
CA THR A 23 6.91 -3.41 22.95
C THR A 23 5.74 -3.05 22.03
N ARG A 24 5.15 -1.86 22.19
CA ARG A 24 4.06 -1.39 21.32
C ARG A 24 4.55 -1.15 19.89
N ILE A 25 5.70 -0.51 19.73
CA ILE A 25 6.29 -0.24 18.41
C ILE A 25 6.60 -1.57 17.70
N GLN A 26 7.22 -2.54 18.36
CA GLN A 26 7.50 -3.86 17.82
C GLN A 26 6.23 -4.56 17.31
N LYS A 27 5.14 -4.46 18.07
CA LYS A 27 3.84 -5.01 17.67
C LYS A 27 3.28 -4.33 16.42
N THR A 28 3.42 -3.01 16.33
CA THR A 28 2.98 -2.21 15.18
C THR A 28 3.83 -2.51 13.96
N GLU A 29 5.14 -2.62 14.10
CA GLU A 29 6.06 -3.02 13.03
C GLU A 29 5.70 -4.39 12.46
N ALA A 30 5.46 -5.39 13.30
CA ALA A 30 5.05 -6.71 12.86
C ALA A 30 3.72 -6.69 12.10
N SER A 31 2.76 -5.89 12.55
CA SER A 31 1.47 -5.71 11.87
C SER A 31 1.62 -5.00 10.53
N LEU A 32 2.49 -3.98 10.44
CA LEU A 32 2.79 -3.28 9.21
C LEU A 32 3.49 -4.18 8.20
N LEU A 33 4.47 -4.97 8.62
CA LEU A 33 5.17 -5.93 7.75
C LEU A 33 4.18 -6.95 7.14
N ALA A 34 3.27 -7.47 7.95
CA ALA A 34 2.22 -8.37 7.47
C ALA A 34 1.24 -7.70 6.49
N LEU A 35 1.05 -6.38 6.60
CA LEU A 35 0.23 -5.60 5.68
C LEU A 35 0.98 -5.32 4.36
N VAL A 36 2.28 -5.03 4.43
CA VAL A 36 3.11 -4.68 3.27
C VAL A 36 3.01 -5.72 2.15
N ASP A 37 3.05 -7.00 2.48
CA ASP A 37 2.95 -8.10 1.51
C ASP A 37 1.59 -8.15 0.77
N ARG A 38 0.59 -7.43 1.27
CA ARG A 38 -0.77 -7.38 0.71
C ARG A 38 -1.05 -6.10 -0.06
N LEU A 39 -0.12 -5.15 -0.08
CA LEU A 39 -0.28 -3.87 -0.77
C LEU A 39 -0.13 -4.04 -2.30
N PRO A 40 -0.69 -3.11 -3.10
CA PRO A 40 -0.48 -3.10 -4.55
C PRO A 40 1.02 -2.97 -4.86
N GLU A 41 1.47 -3.66 -5.90
CA GLU A 41 2.90 -3.70 -6.28
C GLU A 41 3.54 -2.30 -6.41
N PRO A 42 2.91 -1.28 -7.03
CA PRO A 42 3.51 0.04 -7.13
C PRO A 42 3.69 0.73 -5.78
N LEU A 43 2.78 0.50 -4.82
CA LEU A 43 2.91 1.02 -3.47
C LEU A 43 3.99 0.26 -2.71
N HIS A 44 4.03 -1.07 -2.83
CA HIS A 44 5.05 -1.92 -2.23
C HIS A 44 6.45 -1.44 -2.63
N GLN A 45 6.71 -1.24 -3.93
CA GLN A 45 7.98 -0.72 -4.44
C GLN A 45 8.32 0.67 -3.88
N LYS A 46 7.32 1.55 -3.77
CA LYS A 46 7.50 2.91 -3.25
C LYS A 46 7.92 2.94 -1.79
N ILE A 47 7.35 2.05 -0.96
CA ILE A 47 7.63 2.03 0.48
C ILE A 47 8.80 1.12 0.86
N GLN A 48 9.31 0.32 -0.05
CA GLN A 48 10.42 -0.61 0.19
C GLN A 48 11.62 0.02 0.91
N PRO A 49 12.09 1.25 0.56
CA PRO A 49 13.19 1.90 1.28
C PRO A 49 12.89 2.21 2.76
N LEU A 50 11.61 2.35 3.13
CA LEU A 50 11.20 2.52 4.53
C LEU A 50 11.08 1.18 5.24
N VAL A 51 10.58 0.15 4.56
CA VAL A 51 10.48 -1.22 5.07
C VAL A 51 11.88 -1.75 5.42
N GLU A 52 12.87 -1.48 4.58
CA GLU A 52 14.27 -1.89 4.82
C GLU A 52 14.92 -1.24 6.05
N LYS A 53 14.40 -0.09 6.50
CA LYS A 53 14.83 0.59 7.72
C LYS A 53 14.21 0.01 8.99
N LEU A 54 13.17 -0.83 8.86
CA LEU A 54 12.62 -1.52 10.03
C LEU A 54 13.63 -2.55 10.54
N PRO A 55 13.90 -2.58 11.84
CA PRO A 55 14.85 -3.54 12.42
C PRO A 55 14.32 -4.97 12.23
N LYS A 56 15.15 -5.83 11.66
CA LYS A 56 14.85 -7.25 11.52
C LYS A 56 15.00 -8.02 12.84
N GLU A 57 15.79 -7.47 13.76
CA GLU A 57 16.03 -7.96 15.12
C GLU A 57 16.28 -6.75 16.04
N ASP A 58 16.49 -6.99 17.32
CA ASP A 58 16.72 -5.93 18.33
C ASP A 58 18.13 -5.30 18.17
N ALA A 59 18.29 -4.58 17.07
CA ALA A 59 19.56 -4.05 16.56
C ALA A 59 20.04 -2.78 17.29
N GLY A 60 19.60 -2.53 18.53
CA GLY A 60 20.00 -1.34 19.30
C GLY A 60 19.56 0.00 18.69
N ILE A 61 18.60 -0.04 17.76
CA ILE A 61 18.04 1.17 17.13
C ILE A 61 17.13 1.87 18.14
N SER A 62 17.33 3.19 18.31
CA SER A 62 16.54 3.96 19.26
C SER A 62 15.05 3.90 18.96
N VAL A 63 14.23 3.88 20.00
CA VAL A 63 12.76 3.90 19.93
C VAL A 63 12.26 5.04 19.06
N SER A 64 12.93 6.18 19.10
CA SER A 64 12.59 7.38 18.32
C SER A 64 12.73 7.13 16.80
N ILE A 65 13.81 6.50 16.35
CA ILE A 65 14.03 6.17 14.94
C ILE A 65 13.01 5.13 14.45
N ARG A 66 12.74 4.12 15.27
CA ARG A 66 11.72 3.11 14.97
C ARG A 66 10.35 3.74 14.79
N LEU A 67 9.96 4.62 15.71
CA LEU A 67 8.70 5.35 15.65
C LEU A 67 8.60 6.21 14.38
N GLN A 68 9.66 6.94 14.02
CA GLN A 68 9.69 7.74 12.78
C GLN A 68 9.49 6.88 11.54
N THR A 69 10.10 5.70 11.48
CA THR A 69 9.95 4.78 10.35
C THR A 69 8.52 4.25 10.25
N VAL A 70 7.93 3.85 11.38
CA VAL A 70 6.53 3.38 11.45
C VAL A 70 5.57 4.47 10.99
N VAL A 71 5.72 5.70 11.51
CA VAL A 71 4.88 6.85 11.11
C VAL A 71 5.07 7.16 9.62
N GLY A 72 6.30 7.12 9.12
CA GLY A 72 6.59 7.32 7.70
C GLY A 72 5.88 6.31 6.79
N LEU A 73 5.91 5.02 7.15
CA LEU A 73 5.19 3.96 6.44
C LEU A 73 3.67 4.18 6.47
N MET A 74 3.11 4.47 7.63
CA MET A 74 1.68 4.73 7.77
C MET A 74 1.24 5.91 6.91
N ASN A 75 2.00 7.00 6.90
CA ASN A 75 1.70 8.19 6.09
C ASN A 75 1.72 7.88 4.58
N GLU A 76 2.68 7.08 4.09
CA GLU A 76 2.72 6.72 2.68
C GLU A 76 1.55 5.81 2.29
N ILE A 77 1.15 4.88 3.15
CA ILE A 77 -0.02 4.02 2.94
C ILE A 77 -1.31 4.85 2.95
N GLU A 78 -1.49 5.75 3.93
CA GLU A 78 -2.66 6.63 4.03
C GLU A 78 -2.76 7.58 2.84
N LYS A 79 -1.64 8.15 2.41
CA LYS A 79 -1.58 9.01 1.22
C LYS A 79 -1.98 8.26 -0.04
N TRP A 80 -1.57 7.01 -0.18
CA TRP A 80 -1.98 6.18 -1.30
C TRP A 80 -3.47 5.87 -1.25
N ASP A 81 -3.99 5.51 -0.08
CA ASP A 81 -5.41 5.19 0.11
C ASP A 81 -6.33 6.38 -0.22
N GLY A 82 -5.89 7.59 0.07
CA GLY A 82 -6.59 8.83 -0.29
C GLY A 82 -6.38 9.30 -1.73
N SER A 83 -5.74 8.52 -2.61
CA SER A 83 -5.37 8.95 -3.96
C SER A 83 -5.90 8.01 -5.06
N ILE A 84 -5.95 8.54 -6.28
CA ILE A 84 -6.08 7.74 -7.50
C ILE A 84 -4.70 7.65 -8.13
N THR A 85 -4.23 6.43 -8.38
CA THR A 85 -2.89 6.19 -8.93
C THR A 85 -2.98 5.38 -10.22
N LEU A 86 -2.28 5.85 -11.26
CA LEU A 86 -2.14 5.14 -12.52
C LEU A 86 -0.75 4.52 -12.60
N ASP A 87 -0.71 3.24 -12.96
CA ASP A 87 0.51 2.48 -13.22
C ASP A 87 0.37 1.67 -14.52
N SER A 88 1.51 1.32 -15.13
CA SER A 88 1.53 0.48 -16.33
C SER A 88 2.42 -0.72 -16.07
N GLN A 89 1.86 -1.91 -16.21
CA GLN A 89 2.56 -3.16 -15.89
C GLN A 89 2.27 -4.27 -16.91
N SER A 90 3.16 -5.25 -16.94
CA SER A 90 2.96 -6.48 -17.73
C SER A 90 1.99 -7.40 -17.00
N TYR A 91 1.05 -7.95 -17.75
CA TYR A 91 0.03 -8.86 -17.23
C TYR A 91 -0.08 -10.10 -18.11
N SER A 92 -0.17 -11.28 -17.50
CA SER A 92 -0.48 -12.52 -18.21
C SER A 92 -1.98 -12.73 -18.24
N SER A 93 -2.57 -12.61 -19.44
CA SER A 93 -4.00 -12.79 -19.64
C SER A 93 -4.41 -14.25 -19.39
N LYS A 94 -5.71 -14.49 -19.21
CA LYS A 94 -6.26 -15.86 -19.09
C LYS A 94 -5.96 -16.74 -20.30
N GLU A 95 -5.72 -16.14 -21.46
CA GLU A 95 -5.33 -16.84 -22.69
C GLU A 95 -3.84 -17.15 -22.78
N GLY A 96 -3.05 -16.76 -21.74
CA GLY A 96 -1.61 -17.03 -21.65
C GLY A 96 -0.72 -16.03 -22.40
N SER A 97 -1.28 -14.97 -22.97
CA SER A 97 -0.50 -13.92 -23.63
C SER A 97 -0.04 -12.87 -22.60
N SER A 98 1.22 -12.41 -22.73
CA SER A 98 1.73 -11.29 -21.94
C SER A 98 1.37 -9.97 -22.65
N VAL A 99 0.63 -9.12 -21.95
CA VAL A 99 0.16 -7.82 -22.48
C VAL A 99 0.52 -6.70 -21.51
N LEU A 100 0.79 -5.52 -22.07
CA LEU A 100 0.95 -4.31 -21.26
C LEU A 100 -0.43 -3.76 -20.95
N ILE A 101 -0.71 -3.53 -19.67
CA ILE A 101 -1.97 -2.95 -19.19
C ILE A 101 -1.70 -1.66 -18.43
N ASP A 102 -2.62 -0.71 -18.56
CA ASP A 102 -2.73 0.43 -17.65
C ASP A 102 -3.66 0.02 -16.50
N VAL A 103 -3.22 0.26 -15.27
CA VAL A 103 -3.98 -0.03 -14.04
C VAL A 103 -4.24 1.27 -13.30
N ILE A 104 -5.49 1.59 -13.05
CA ILE A 104 -5.89 2.73 -12.23
C ILE A 104 -6.39 2.23 -10.89
N TYR A 105 -5.68 2.59 -9.82
CA TYR A 105 -6.01 2.25 -8.44
C TYR A 105 -6.82 3.37 -7.81
N ILE A 106 -7.90 3.03 -7.12
CA ILE A 106 -8.69 3.95 -6.30
C ILE A 106 -8.41 3.61 -4.84
N GLY A 107 -7.41 4.24 -4.29
CA GLY A 107 -6.88 3.92 -2.98
C GLY A 107 -6.47 2.45 -2.85
N LEU A 108 -6.79 1.85 -1.71
CA LEU A 108 -6.57 0.45 -1.40
C LEU A 108 -7.83 -0.42 -1.55
N GLY A 109 -8.94 0.17 -2.01
CA GLY A 109 -10.21 -0.52 -2.10
C GLY A 109 -10.39 -1.32 -3.39
N GLN A 110 -10.08 -0.74 -4.53
CA GLN A 110 -10.33 -1.31 -5.84
C GLN A 110 -9.50 -0.61 -6.91
N GLY A 111 -9.32 -1.28 -8.06
CA GLY A 111 -8.76 -0.67 -9.26
C GLY A 111 -9.38 -1.26 -10.51
N TYR A 112 -8.98 -0.71 -11.65
CA TYR A 112 -9.40 -1.15 -12.98
C TYR A 112 -8.19 -1.25 -13.88
N PHE A 113 -8.18 -2.21 -14.77
CA PHE A 113 -7.10 -2.37 -15.73
C PHE A 113 -7.62 -2.55 -17.15
N ALA A 114 -6.86 -2.06 -18.13
CA ALA A 114 -7.12 -2.32 -19.53
C ALA A 114 -5.82 -2.20 -20.34
N ASN A 115 -5.73 -3.01 -21.40
CA ASN A 115 -4.74 -2.81 -22.44
C ASN A 115 -5.24 -1.77 -23.47
N ASN A 116 -4.34 -1.30 -24.33
CA ASN A 116 -4.68 -0.35 -25.40
C ASN A 116 -5.03 -1.03 -26.73
N ASP A 117 -4.93 -2.36 -26.81
CA ASP A 117 -5.30 -3.12 -28.01
C ASP A 117 -6.82 -3.28 -28.08
N LYS A 118 -7.43 -2.62 -29.08
CA LYS A 118 -8.87 -2.70 -29.31
C LYS A 118 -9.30 -3.99 -30.00
N ALA A 119 -8.39 -4.63 -30.73
CA ALA A 119 -8.68 -5.88 -31.44
C ALA A 119 -8.69 -7.07 -30.46
N ASN A 120 -7.79 -7.06 -29.48
CA ASN A 120 -7.67 -8.08 -28.46
C ASN A 120 -7.78 -7.43 -27.06
N PRO A 121 -9.00 -7.05 -26.62
CA PRO A 121 -9.18 -6.34 -25.39
C PRO A 121 -8.91 -7.25 -24.18
N VAL A 122 -8.04 -6.79 -23.29
CA VAL A 122 -7.80 -7.37 -21.96
C VAL A 122 -8.09 -6.29 -20.94
N ALA A 123 -9.13 -6.46 -20.15
CA ALA A 123 -9.58 -5.48 -19.19
C ALA A 123 -10.32 -6.13 -18.03
N GLY A 124 -10.46 -5.41 -16.93
CA GLY A 124 -11.21 -5.90 -15.79
C GLY A 124 -11.05 -5.08 -14.53
N VAL A 125 -11.37 -5.72 -13.42
CA VAL A 125 -11.31 -5.13 -12.08
C VAL A 125 -10.17 -5.78 -11.31
N ILE A 126 -9.47 -4.99 -10.50
CA ILE A 126 -8.46 -5.46 -9.58
C ILE A 126 -8.90 -5.14 -8.15
N MET A 127 -8.80 -6.09 -7.26
CA MET A 127 -9.30 -6.01 -5.89
C MET A 127 -8.31 -6.60 -4.89
N PRO A 128 -8.25 -6.06 -3.66
CA PRO A 128 -7.47 -6.69 -2.59
C PRO A 128 -8.02 -8.08 -2.24
N SER A 129 -7.11 -8.98 -1.88
CA SER A 129 -7.42 -10.31 -1.37
C SER A 129 -6.54 -10.63 -0.16
N GLY A 130 -6.72 -11.83 0.43
CA GLY A 130 -5.90 -12.29 1.55
C GLY A 130 -4.39 -12.30 1.27
N ASN A 131 -4.00 -12.54 0.01
CA ASN A 131 -2.62 -12.71 -0.42
C ASN A 131 -2.17 -11.69 -1.48
N GLY A 132 -2.63 -10.45 -1.37
CA GLY A 132 -2.29 -9.38 -2.32
C GLY A 132 -3.50 -8.94 -3.16
N TRP A 133 -3.30 -8.70 -4.46
CA TRP A 133 -4.33 -8.20 -5.36
C TRP A 133 -4.66 -9.22 -6.44
N ILE A 134 -5.95 -9.40 -6.70
CA ILE A 134 -6.46 -10.32 -7.74
C ILE A 134 -7.02 -9.53 -8.92
N PHE A 135 -6.76 -10.04 -10.12
CA PHE A 135 -7.24 -9.51 -11.38
C PHE A 135 -8.45 -10.32 -11.84
N ASP A 136 -9.59 -9.68 -11.95
CA ASP A 136 -10.83 -10.28 -12.47
C ASP A 136 -11.09 -9.73 -13.88
N GLU A 137 -10.76 -10.54 -14.89
CA GLU A 137 -10.94 -10.15 -16.30
C GLU A 137 -12.41 -10.06 -16.67
N GLN A 138 -12.77 -8.88 -17.17
CA GLN A 138 -14.09 -8.53 -17.70
C GLN A 138 -13.89 -7.65 -18.95
N ASN A 139 -13.56 -8.28 -20.08
CA ASN A 139 -13.15 -7.59 -21.30
C ASN A 139 -14.22 -6.64 -21.88
N SER A 140 -15.51 -6.86 -21.53
CA SER A 140 -16.62 -5.94 -21.87
C SER A 140 -16.48 -4.55 -21.25
N LEU A 141 -15.63 -4.37 -20.23
CA LEU A 141 -15.35 -3.09 -19.58
C LEU A 141 -14.24 -2.29 -20.29
N ALA A 142 -13.54 -2.88 -21.26
CA ALA A 142 -12.32 -2.31 -21.84
C ALA A 142 -12.48 -0.85 -22.29
N ASP A 143 -13.53 -0.53 -23.05
CA ASP A 143 -13.73 0.83 -23.54
C ASP A 143 -14.04 1.83 -22.43
N LYS A 144 -14.77 1.41 -21.40
CA LYS A 144 -15.06 2.26 -20.24
C LYS A 144 -13.81 2.55 -19.44
N ILE A 145 -12.98 1.52 -19.22
CA ILE A 145 -11.75 1.65 -18.46
C ILE A 145 -10.72 2.49 -19.23
N ARG A 146 -10.58 2.30 -20.54
CA ARG A 146 -9.73 3.17 -21.38
C ARG A 146 -10.15 4.64 -21.32
N LYS A 147 -11.46 4.91 -21.32
CA LYS A 147 -11.97 6.28 -21.13
C LYS A 147 -11.60 6.82 -19.76
N LEU A 148 -11.78 6.03 -18.69
CA LEU A 148 -11.39 6.42 -17.33
C LEU A 148 -9.90 6.76 -17.25
N VAL A 149 -9.03 5.91 -17.79
CA VAL A 149 -7.60 6.15 -17.90
C VAL A 149 -7.29 7.41 -18.72
N GLY A 150 -8.01 7.62 -19.83
CA GLY A 150 -7.88 8.82 -20.65
C GLY A 150 -8.21 10.10 -19.89
N VAL A 151 -9.29 10.13 -19.14
CA VAL A 151 -9.66 11.26 -18.28
C VAL A 151 -8.57 11.53 -17.23
N TYR A 152 -8.05 10.50 -16.61
CA TYR A 152 -6.93 10.65 -15.65
C TYR A 152 -5.67 11.23 -16.33
N LYS A 153 -5.40 10.86 -17.57
CA LYS A 153 -4.28 11.39 -18.39
C LYS A 153 -4.55 12.79 -18.98
N GLY A 154 -5.66 13.45 -18.61
CA GLY A 154 -5.98 14.83 -19.00
C GLY A 154 -6.85 14.96 -20.26
N GLN A 155 -7.47 13.88 -20.74
CA GLN A 155 -8.52 13.99 -21.76
C GLN A 155 -9.76 14.68 -21.18
N PRO A 156 -10.62 15.29 -22.03
CA PRO A 156 -11.86 15.92 -21.56
C PRO A 156 -12.68 14.97 -20.68
N ALA A 157 -13.14 15.50 -19.54
CA ALA A 157 -13.91 14.72 -18.57
C ALA A 157 -15.25 14.27 -19.20
N GLU A 158 -15.44 12.95 -19.23
CA GLU A 158 -16.71 12.32 -19.57
C GLU A 158 -17.23 11.53 -18.38
N TYR A 159 -18.54 11.37 -18.31
CA TYR A 159 -19.15 10.51 -17.30
C TYR A 159 -18.83 9.03 -17.65
N VAL A 160 -18.04 8.37 -16.81
CA VAL A 160 -17.69 6.95 -17.00
C VAL A 160 -18.31 6.14 -15.86
N ASN A 161 -19.23 5.23 -16.22
CA ASN A 161 -19.85 4.35 -15.25
C ASN A 161 -19.10 3.01 -15.20
N VAL A 162 -18.42 2.74 -14.09
CA VAL A 162 -17.66 1.51 -13.82
C VAL A 162 -18.25 0.77 -12.62
N PRO A 163 -18.21 -0.58 -12.59
CA PRO A 163 -18.75 -1.34 -11.48
C PRO A 163 -17.91 -1.14 -10.22
N LEU A 164 -18.56 -0.84 -9.10
CA LEU A 164 -17.96 -0.81 -7.78
C LEU A 164 -18.42 -2.05 -7.00
N LYS A 165 -17.47 -2.84 -6.51
CA LYS A 165 -17.75 -3.94 -5.58
C LYS A 165 -17.48 -3.44 -4.17
N ILE A 166 -18.53 -3.33 -3.35
CA ILE A 166 -18.43 -3.01 -1.93
C ILE A 166 -18.43 -4.35 -1.18
N HIS A 167 -17.43 -4.58 -0.36
CA HIS A 167 -17.29 -5.77 0.50
C HIS A 167 -17.56 -5.42 1.95
#